data_78a0949d4d1c437bb682a7646c3c34dc
#
_entry.id   78a0949d4d1c437bb682a7646c3c34dc
#
_cell.length_a   1.000
_cell.length_b   1.000
_cell.length_c   1.000
_cell.angle_alpha   90.00
_cell.angle_beta   90.00
_cell.angle_gamma   90.00
#
_symmetry.space_group_name_H-M   'P 1'
#
loop_
_entity.id
_entity.type
_entity.pdbx_description
1 polymer ?
#
loop_
_entity_poly.entity_id
_entity_poly.type
_entity_poly.pdbx_seq_one_letter_code
_entity_poly.pdbx_strand_id
1 'polypeptide(L)'
;METKQENKVERPVLQFSVLCDGIATPEEINKKPVFIGVFTQLLRPMIIPQFFIANRWINGLGEHTQIIRILNPKLKEIIKTDEVKFSLPSKVNAHDIFSAFVNLNFPEAGVYWVKIELDGKTALAYPLPVFEGSK
;
A
#
# COMPACT_ATOMS: atom_id res chain seq x y z
N MET A 1 7.55 40.40 -11.30
CA MET A 1 6.91 39.73 -10.17
C MET A 1 6.82 38.24 -10.48
N GLU A 2 7.16 37.46 -9.58
CA GLU A 2 7.12 36.05 -9.87
C GLU A 2 5.84 35.42 -9.32
N THR A 3 5.50 34.30 -9.90
CA THR A 3 4.31 33.56 -9.51
C THR A 3 4.68 32.54 -8.48
N LYS A 4 3.87 32.44 -7.47
CA LYS A 4 4.08 31.44 -6.43
C LYS A 4 3.50 30.11 -6.84
N GLN A 5 4.37 29.19 -7.23
CA GLN A 5 3.94 27.85 -7.62
C GLN A 5 4.23 26.83 -6.55
N GLU A 6 5.07 27.18 -5.59
CA GLU A 6 5.61 26.21 -4.67
C GLU A 6 4.59 25.57 -3.77
N ASN A 7 3.46 26.23 -3.58
CA ASN A 7 2.42 25.68 -2.68
C ASN A 7 1.28 25.00 -3.42
N LYS A 8 1.45 24.82 -4.72
CA LYS A 8 0.41 24.16 -5.48
C LYS A 8 0.42 22.68 -5.15
N VAL A 9 -0.78 22.16 -4.88
CA VAL A 9 -0.98 20.76 -4.52
C VAL A 9 -2.07 20.20 -5.40
N GLU A 10 -1.80 19.04 -6.00
CA GLU A 10 -2.82 18.33 -6.76
C GLU A 10 -2.81 16.87 -6.31
N ARG A 11 -4.00 16.34 -6.09
CA ARG A 11 -4.16 15.01 -5.54
C ARG A 11 -3.66 13.96 -6.53
N PRO A 12 -2.74 13.10 -6.12
CA PRO A 12 -2.28 12.03 -6.99
C PRO A 12 -3.28 10.89 -7.08
N VAL A 13 -3.02 10.03 -8.07
CA VAL A 13 -3.78 8.82 -8.30
C VAL A 13 -2.94 7.63 -7.88
N LEU A 14 -3.57 6.66 -7.27
CA LEU A 14 -2.91 5.40 -6.92
C LEU A 14 -2.88 4.54 -8.17
N GLN A 15 -1.70 4.39 -8.76
CA GLN A 15 -1.58 3.61 -9.99
C GLN A 15 -1.75 2.13 -9.71
N PHE A 16 -1.20 1.66 -8.60
CA PHE A 16 -1.42 0.28 -8.17
C PHE A 16 -1.19 0.17 -6.67
N SER A 17 -1.77 -0.87 -6.11
CA SER A 17 -1.51 -1.32 -4.75
C SER A 17 -1.49 -2.84 -4.81
N VAL A 18 -0.37 -3.46 -4.46
CA VAL A 18 -0.25 -4.91 -4.52
C VAL A 18 0.32 -5.44 -3.21
N LEU A 19 -0.12 -6.65 -2.87
CA LEU A 19 0.44 -7.39 -1.74
C LEU A 19 1.41 -8.41 -2.30
N CYS A 20 2.57 -8.54 -1.67
CA CYS A 20 3.59 -9.48 -2.14
C CYS A 20 4.42 -9.97 -0.97
N ASP A 21 5.08 -11.11 -1.19
CA ASP A 21 5.93 -11.71 -0.16
C ASP A 21 7.24 -10.98 0.00
N GLY A 22 7.74 -10.37 -1.06
CA GLY A 22 9.03 -9.70 -1.02
C GLY A 22 9.20 -8.71 -2.14
N ILE A 23 10.19 -7.83 -1.99
CA ILE A 23 10.52 -6.82 -2.99
C ILE A 23 12.03 -6.81 -3.15
N ALA A 24 12.49 -6.91 -4.40
CA ALA A 24 13.90 -6.81 -4.74
C ALA A 24 14.11 -5.62 -5.66
N THR A 25 15.30 -5.01 -5.57
CA THR A 25 15.67 -3.90 -6.42
C THR A 25 17.04 -4.17 -7.05
N PRO A 26 17.09 -5.12 -8.03
CA PRO A 26 18.38 -5.58 -8.56
C PRO A 26 19.12 -4.48 -9.33
N GLU A 27 20.44 -4.44 -9.14
CA GLU A 27 21.29 -3.50 -9.89
C GLU A 27 21.22 -3.76 -11.38
N GLU A 28 21.10 -5.02 -11.77
CA GLU A 28 21.09 -5.41 -13.18
C GLU A 28 20.00 -4.75 -13.99
N ILE A 29 18.92 -4.33 -13.32
CA ILE A 29 17.80 -3.65 -13.99
C ILE A 29 17.61 -2.26 -13.44
N ASN A 30 18.71 -1.60 -13.05
CA ASN A 30 18.70 -0.21 -12.56
C ASN A 30 17.84 -0.03 -11.32
N LYS A 31 17.82 -1.04 -10.44
CA LYS A 31 17.10 -1.01 -9.17
C LYS A 31 15.59 -0.85 -9.35
N LYS A 32 15.07 -1.22 -10.51
CA LYS A 32 13.62 -1.26 -10.67
C LYS A 32 13.05 -2.32 -9.73
N PRO A 33 11.94 -2.03 -9.05
CA PRO A 33 11.41 -2.98 -8.10
C PRO A 33 10.84 -4.22 -8.78
N VAL A 34 11.13 -5.37 -8.18
CA VAL A 34 10.55 -6.66 -8.59
C VAL A 34 9.73 -7.15 -7.42
N PHE A 35 8.46 -7.40 -7.64
CA PHE A 35 7.57 -7.90 -6.60
C PHE A 35 7.53 -9.41 -6.67
N ILE A 36 7.87 -10.03 -5.56
CA ILE A 36 8.01 -11.49 -5.46
C ILE A 36 6.81 -12.03 -4.72
N GLY A 37 6.09 -12.99 -5.35
CA GLY A 37 4.96 -13.62 -4.70
C GLY A 37 3.78 -12.69 -4.49
N VAL A 38 3.32 -12.07 -5.58
CA VAL A 38 2.13 -11.22 -5.51
C VAL A 38 0.92 -12.10 -5.19
N PHE A 39 0.11 -11.67 -4.21
CA PHE A 39 -1.04 -12.46 -3.82
C PHE A 39 -2.26 -11.56 -3.63
N THR A 40 -3.44 -12.15 -3.74
CA THR A 40 -4.71 -11.45 -3.57
C THR A 40 -5.59 -12.14 -2.55
N GLN A 41 -5.12 -13.23 -1.98
CA GLN A 41 -5.88 -14.00 -0.99
C GLN A 41 -4.92 -14.78 -0.12
N LEU A 42 -5.40 -15.20 1.03
CA LEU A 42 -4.61 -15.96 1.99
C LEU A 42 -5.38 -17.20 2.41
N LEU A 43 -4.64 -18.21 2.89
CA LEU A 43 -5.21 -19.44 3.42
C LEU A 43 -4.82 -19.57 4.89
N ARG A 44 -5.77 -19.97 5.73
CA ARG A 44 -5.52 -20.28 7.12
C ARG A 44 -5.43 -21.80 7.30
N PRO A 45 -4.70 -22.27 8.27
CA PRO A 45 -3.77 -21.52 9.12
C PRO A 45 -2.49 -21.26 8.38
N MET A 46 -2.05 -20.05 8.38
CA MET A 46 -0.80 -19.68 7.74
C MET A 46 -0.16 -18.57 8.55
N ILE A 47 1.08 -18.78 8.90
CA ILE A 47 1.86 -17.74 9.54
C ILE A 47 2.65 -17.06 8.44
N ILE A 48 2.35 -15.81 8.20
CA ILE A 48 3.11 -15.02 7.24
C ILE A 48 4.04 -14.14 8.06
N PRO A 49 5.35 -14.50 8.12
CA PRO A 49 6.24 -13.70 8.96
C PRO A 49 6.39 -12.27 8.47
N GLN A 50 6.26 -12.07 7.17
CA GLN A 50 6.39 -10.73 6.61
C GLN A 50 5.76 -10.68 5.22
N PHE A 51 5.07 -9.58 4.94
CA PHE A 51 4.63 -9.30 3.58
C PHE A 51 4.66 -7.79 3.38
N PHE A 52 4.51 -7.37 2.15
CA PHE A 52 4.57 -5.96 1.80
C PHE A 52 3.32 -5.54 1.06
N ILE A 53 2.94 -4.29 1.26
CA ILE A 53 1.99 -3.63 0.38
C ILE A 53 2.78 -2.55 -0.36
N ALA A 54 2.82 -2.69 -1.68
CA ALA A 54 3.56 -1.77 -2.54
C ALA A 54 2.56 -0.87 -3.26
N ASN A 55 2.69 0.43 -3.04
CA ASN A 55 1.82 1.44 -3.64
C ASN A 55 2.62 2.36 -4.51
N ARG A 56 2.04 2.75 -5.64
CA ARG A 56 2.66 3.75 -6.52
C ARG A 56 1.68 4.88 -6.76
N TRP A 57 2.11 6.09 -6.43
CA TRP A 57 1.35 7.31 -6.62
C TRP A 57 1.86 8.05 -7.85
N ILE A 58 0.94 8.52 -8.71
CA ILE A 58 1.29 9.22 -9.94
C ILE A 58 0.34 10.38 -10.16
N ASN A 59 0.72 11.26 -11.07
CA ASN A 59 -0.16 12.29 -11.62
C ASN A 59 -0.67 13.24 -10.54
N GLY A 60 0.22 13.60 -9.63
CA GLY A 60 -0.09 14.58 -8.60
C GLY A 60 1.01 15.59 -8.45
N LEU A 61 0.87 16.47 -7.49
CA LEU A 61 1.82 17.54 -7.28
C LEU A 61 1.82 17.94 -5.81
N GLY A 62 3.01 18.16 -5.26
CA GLY A 62 3.15 18.66 -3.90
C GLY A 62 3.29 17.56 -2.87
N GLU A 63 3.08 17.93 -1.61
CA GLU A 63 3.27 17.02 -0.48
C GLU A 63 1.97 16.34 -0.11
N HIS A 64 2.09 15.06 0.22
CA HIS A 64 0.95 14.23 0.56
C HIS A 64 1.32 13.25 1.65
N THR A 65 0.31 12.61 2.22
CA THR A 65 0.50 11.68 3.33
C THR A 65 -0.31 10.42 3.07
N GLN A 66 0.34 9.26 3.22
CA GLN A 66 -0.32 7.98 3.03
C GLN A 66 -0.44 7.24 4.36
N ILE A 67 -1.60 6.60 4.57
CA ILE A 67 -1.80 5.64 5.66
C ILE A 67 -2.45 4.40 5.05
N ILE A 68 -2.06 3.23 5.54
CA ILE A 68 -2.70 1.97 5.18
C ILE A 68 -3.37 1.41 6.43
N ARG A 69 -4.62 0.99 6.29
CA ARG A 69 -5.36 0.30 7.35
C ARG A 69 -5.81 -1.05 6.81
N ILE A 70 -5.78 -2.07 7.68
CA ILE A 70 -6.36 -3.36 7.35
C ILE A 70 -7.48 -3.61 8.34
N LEU A 71 -8.66 -3.92 7.80
CA LEU A 71 -9.86 -4.15 8.58
C LEU A 71 -10.21 -5.63 8.54
N ASN A 72 -10.76 -6.14 9.64
CA ASN A 72 -11.19 -7.52 9.69
C ASN A 72 -12.57 -7.68 9.02
N PRO A 73 -13.12 -8.91 8.94
CA PRO A 73 -14.42 -9.09 8.28
C PRO A 73 -15.56 -8.33 8.91
N LYS A 74 -15.40 -7.90 10.16
CA LYS A 74 -16.42 -7.08 10.83
C LYS A 74 -16.13 -5.60 10.69
N LEU A 75 -15.19 -5.25 9.80
CA LEU A 75 -14.80 -3.88 9.47
C LEU A 75 -14.15 -3.15 10.63
N LYS A 76 -13.52 -3.91 11.53
CA LYS A 76 -12.72 -3.32 12.60
C LYS A 76 -11.27 -3.31 12.20
N GLU A 77 -10.60 -2.23 12.53
CA GLU A 77 -9.18 -2.08 12.19
C GLU A 77 -8.34 -3.05 13.01
N ILE A 78 -7.50 -3.82 12.33
CA ILE A 78 -6.56 -4.70 13.01
C ILE A 78 -5.14 -4.16 12.97
N ILE A 79 -4.83 -3.28 12.01
CA ILE A 79 -3.53 -2.62 11.97
C ILE A 79 -3.64 -1.34 11.16
N LYS A 80 -2.84 -0.38 11.52
CA LYS A 80 -2.71 0.89 10.83
C LYS A 80 -1.23 1.26 10.76
N THR A 81 -0.76 1.65 9.59
CA THR A 81 0.63 2.11 9.47
C THR A 81 0.77 3.52 10.03
N ASP A 82 2.01 3.90 10.32
CA ASP A 82 2.32 5.30 10.57
C ASP A 82 2.09 6.10 9.28
N GLU A 83 1.96 7.41 9.46
CA GLU A 83 1.87 8.29 8.31
C GLU A 83 3.18 8.29 7.54
N VAL A 84 3.07 8.16 6.22
CA VAL A 84 4.23 8.28 5.35
C VAL A 84 4.05 9.54 4.51
N LYS A 85 4.94 10.50 4.73
CA LYS A 85 4.92 11.74 3.96
C LYS A 85 5.75 11.57 2.71
N PHE A 86 5.24 12.07 1.60
CA PHE A 86 5.96 12.00 0.34
C PHE A 86 5.65 13.22 -0.49
N SER A 87 6.47 13.44 -1.50
CA SER A 87 6.35 14.63 -2.34
C SER A 87 6.44 14.25 -3.80
N LEU A 88 5.62 14.89 -4.61
CA LEU A 88 5.68 14.76 -6.07
C LEU A 88 6.10 16.12 -6.62
N PRO A 89 7.34 16.24 -7.09
CA PRO A 89 7.82 17.54 -7.58
C PRO A 89 7.19 17.97 -8.90
N SER A 90 6.67 17.05 -9.69
CA SER A 90 5.96 17.39 -10.91
C SER A 90 4.95 16.28 -11.22
N LYS A 91 4.04 16.59 -12.14
CA LYS A 91 2.96 15.66 -12.47
C LYS A 91 3.44 14.44 -13.25
N VAL A 92 4.67 14.44 -13.74
CA VAL A 92 5.21 13.28 -14.45
C VAL A 92 6.04 12.38 -13.53
N ASN A 93 6.20 12.75 -12.28
CA ASN A 93 6.92 11.92 -11.33
C ASN A 93 6.01 10.87 -10.73
N ALA A 94 6.61 9.75 -10.33
CA ALA A 94 5.94 8.72 -9.56
C ALA A 94 6.62 8.59 -8.22
N HIS A 95 5.89 8.11 -7.22
CA HIS A 95 6.45 7.86 -5.90
C HIS A 95 5.98 6.51 -5.41
N ASP A 96 6.92 5.63 -5.11
CA ASP A 96 6.63 4.30 -4.61
C ASP A 96 6.79 4.26 -3.09
N ILE A 97 5.83 3.64 -2.42
CA ILE A 97 5.90 3.41 -0.98
C ILE A 97 5.72 1.93 -0.73
N PHE A 98 6.71 1.31 -0.11
CA PHE A 98 6.69 -0.11 0.21
C PHE A 98 6.54 -0.25 1.73
N SER A 99 5.41 -0.77 2.17
CA SER A 99 5.11 -0.89 3.60
C SER A 99 5.21 -2.35 4.01
N ALA A 100 6.02 -2.62 5.02
CA ALA A 100 6.24 -3.97 5.52
C ALA A 100 5.29 -4.26 6.68
N PHE A 101 4.72 -5.45 6.67
CA PHE A 101 3.86 -5.94 7.75
C PHE A 101 4.50 -7.20 8.29
N VAL A 102 4.81 -7.19 9.58
CA VAL A 102 5.55 -8.26 10.23
C VAL A 102 4.65 -8.92 11.26
N ASN A 103 4.54 -10.24 11.20
CA ASN A 103 3.83 -11.05 12.18
C ASN A 103 2.37 -10.62 12.33
N LEU A 104 1.75 -10.19 11.25
CA LEU A 104 0.34 -9.84 11.29
C LEU A 104 -0.50 -11.10 11.31
N ASN A 105 -1.44 -11.17 12.24
CA ASN A 105 -2.28 -12.34 12.43
C ASN A 105 -3.66 -12.11 11.81
N PHE A 106 -4.16 -13.13 11.13
CA PHE A 106 -5.51 -13.13 10.56
C PHE A 106 -6.34 -14.18 11.31
N PRO A 107 -6.94 -13.80 12.43
CA PRO A 107 -7.50 -14.80 13.35
C PRO A 107 -8.75 -15.51 12.88
N GLU A 108 -9.43 -14.98 11.87
CA GLU A 108 -10.64 -15.62 11.37
C GLU A 108 -10.64 -15.63 9.87
N ALA A 109 -11.36 -16.59 9.28
CA ALA A 109 -11.59 -16.59 7.86
C ALA A 109 -12.64 -15.55 7.52
N GLY A 110 -12.60 -15.04 6.29
CA GLY A 110 -13.54 -14.02 5.85
C GLY A 110 -12.85 -13.00 4.96
N VAL A 111 -13.57 -11.96 4.64
CA VAL A 111 -13.04 -10.92 3.76
C VAL A 111 -12.49 -9.78 4.62
N TYR A 112 -11.16 -9.65 4.60
CA TYR A 112 -10.48 -8.50 5.17
C TYR A 112 -10.45 -7.40 4.11
N TRP A 113 -10.20 -6.18 4.55
CA TRP A 113 -10.17 -5.04 3.63
C TRP A 113 -8.88 -4.27 3.83
N VAL A 114 -8.21 -3.99 2.71
CA VAL A 114 -7.05 -3.11 2.70
C VAL A 114 -7.55 -1.74 2.27
N LYS A 115 -7.28 -0.75 3.11
CA LYS A 115 -7.77 0.60 2.88
C LYS A 115 -6.57 1.54 2.78
N ILE A 116 -6.44 2.17 1.63
CA ILE A 116 -5.35 3.10 1.37
C ILE A 116 -5.90 4.51 1.48
N GLU A 117 -5.33 5.30 2.39
CA GLU A 117 -5.76 6.67 2.59
C GLU A 117 -4.70 7.64 2.12
N LEU A 118 -5.15 8.71 1.51
CA LEU A 118 -4.30 9.79 1.08
C LEU A 118 -4.83 11.08 1.67
N ASP A 119 -3.98 11.78 2.43
CA ASP A 119 -4.35 13.06 3.05
C ASP A 119 -5.65 12.94 3.84
N GLY A 120 -5.81 11.82 4.55
CA GLY A 120 -6.98 11.60 5.39
C GLY A 120 -8.23 11.12 4.70
N LYS A 121 -8.16 10.85 3.41
CA LYS A 121 -9.32 10.37 2.66
C LYS A 121 -9.01 9.05 1.99
N THR A 122 -10.00 8.17 1.91
CA THR A 122 -9.82 6.88 1.26
C THR A 122 -9.57 7.08 -0.22
N ALA A 123 -8.45 6.58 -0.71
CA ALA A 123 -8.13 6.57 -2.14
C ALA A 123 -8.56 5.26 -2.77
N LEU A 124 -8.43 4.15 -2.04
CA LEU A 124 -8.76 2.83 -2.56
C LEU A 124 -9.01 1.90 -1.39
N ALA A 125 -10.02 1.08 -1.51
CA ALA A 125 -10.24 -0.01 -0.56
C ALA A 125 -10.49 -1.26 -1.40
N TYR A 126 -9.80 -2.35 -1.05
CA TYR A 126 -9.97 -3.59 -1.80
C TYR A 126 -9.97 -4.78 -0.86
N PRO A 127 -10.63 -5.87 -1.28
CA PRO A 127 -10.76 -7.03 -0.40
C PRO A 127 -9.50 -7.87 -0.36
N LEU A 128 -9.29 -8.49 0.78
CA LEU A 128 -8.27 -9.50 0.96
C LEU A 128 -8.98 -10.71 1.59
N PRO A 129 -9.46 -11.64 0.76
CA PRO A 129 -10.12 -12.82 1.30
C PRO A 129 -9.14 -13.73 2.03
N VAL A 130 -9.56 -14.24 3.16
CA VAL A 130 -8.79 -15.21 3.94
C VAL A 130 -9.67 -16.45 4.06
N PHE A 131 -9.24 -17.54 3.41
CA PHE A 131 -10.00 -18.78 3.38
C PHE A 131 -9.45 -19.77 4.40
N GLU A 132 -10.29 -20.71 4.81
CA GLU A 132 -9.78 -21.84 5.59
C GLU A 132 -9.10 -22.81 4.65
N GLY A 133 -7.86 -23.13 4.97
CA GLY A 133 -7.14 -24.13 4.21
C GLY A 133 -7.67 -25.52 4.52
N SER A 134 -7.57 -26.39 3.53
CA SER A 134 -7.94 -27.78 3.75
C SER A 134 -6.81 -28.48 4.51
N LYS A 135 -7.17 -29.54 5.19
CA LYS A 135 -6.21 -30.31 5.96
C LYS A 135 -5.62 -31.44 5.16
#